data_508f1dc6af46aa6c7777b70aa8ed1e01
#
_entry.id   508f1dc6af46aa6c7777b70aa8ed1e01
#
_cell.length_a   1.000
_cell.length_b   1.000
_cell.length_c   1.000
_cell.angle_alpha   90.00
_cell.angle_beta   90.00
_cell.angle_gamma   90.00
#
_symmetry.space_group_name_H-M   'P 1'
#
loop_
_entity.id
_entity.type
_entity.pdbx_description
1 polymer ?
#
loop_
_entity_poly.entity_id
_entity_poly.type
_entity_poly.pdbx_seq_one_letter_code
_entity_poly.pdbx_strand_id
1 'polypeptide(L)'
;MKTIYIFLLSILFLTGCSEDYKLDESFTLPTELSGPEEVAIDLQSSENIVLTWNGGANDGGVLLYSVLFDKGDGNFSEPIYTSQSDFGATRQLTLTHVILNKIAREAGLKTAETGKVKWTVEASRGGVVRRSQECGEILITRPAEEIPEQLYLLGSATENQGTAPVPFRKESDGIFVIYTKLSSGNIYFTDALEDGVNYTVDSSGKLIEGDEAYNVEAEENVVRLTLNFNAKTISKDLISGVRMIWGATFDVIADMQYVGNGSFKKENVNIKFVDPNDPTTNPPSWLTWVEERYYFISTINGADVCWGRGDNVSAEQPGENEPATFYELHEFAWSQWDHLWKMSHSLNKKTCTVTVSYTHLTLPTIRL
;
A
#
# COMPACT_ATOMS: atom_id res chain seq x y z
N MET A 1 -10.90 -73.69 17.40
CA MET A 1 -9.48 -73.51 17.72
C MET A 1 -8.72 -72.55 16.79
N LYS A 2 -9.07 -72.47 15.49
CA LYS A 2 -8.37 -71.50 14.57
C LYS A 2 -8.61 -69.99 14.90
N THR A 3 -9.77 -69.64 15.48
CA THR A 3 -10.13 -68.27 15.83
C THR A 3 -9.38 -67.74 17.05
N ILE A 4 -8.96 -68.58 17.93
CA ILE A 4 -8.22 -68.19 19.16
C ILE A 4 -6.76 -67.79 18.83
N TYR A 5 -6.16 -68.45 17.80
CA TYR A 5 -4.77 -68.14 17.37
C TYR A 5 -4.67 -66.78 16.68
N ILE A 6 -5.73 -66.36 15.96
CA ILE A 6 -5.74 -65.03 15.30
C ILE A 6 -5.86 -63.94 16.34
N PHE A 7 -6.60 -64.15 17.45
CA PHE A 7 -6.73 -63.16 18.51
C PHE A 7 -5.44 -63.04 19.36
N LEU A 8 -4.72 -64.15 19.57
CA LEU A 8 -3.43 -64.12 20.24
C LEU A 8 -2.33 -63.49 19.39
N LEU A 9 -2.38 -63.62 18.07
CA LEU A 9 -1.40 -63.01 17.16
C LEU A 9 -1.63 -61.51 17.04
N SER A 10 -2.88 -61.00 17.15
CA SER A 10 -3.16 -59.58 17.10
C SER A 10 -2.79 -58.81 18.38
N ILE A 11 -2.67 -59.51 19.51
CA ILE A 11 -2.25 -58.92 20.80
C ILE A 11 -0.72 -58.72 20.83
N LEU A 12 0.04 -59.56 20.07
CA LEU A 12 1.50 -59.41 20.00
C LEU A 12 1.98 -58.20 19.18
N PHE A 13 1.12 -57.59 18.37
CA PHE A 13 1.48 -56.36 17.62
C PHE A 13 1.19 -55.05 18.35
N LEU A 14 0.60 -55.12 19.57
CA LEU A 14 0.29 -53.93 20.38
C LEU A 14 1.37 -53.60 21.41
N THR A 15 2.45 -54.39 21.50
CA THR A 15 3.66 -53.98 22.23
C THR A 15 4.58 -53.18 21.28
N GLY A 16 4.03 -52.12 20.70
CA GLY A 16 4.84 -51.10 20.06
C GLY A 16 5.66 -50.38 21.14
N CYS A 17 6.94 -50.33 20.99
CA CYS A 17 7.88 -49.59 21.82
C CYS A 17 7.27 -48.24 22.18
N SER A 18 6.87 -48.10 23.43
CA SER A 18 6.83 -46.79 24.08
C SER A 18 8.23 -46.58 24.67
N GLU A 19 9.22 -46.33 23.81
CA GLU A 19 10.36 -45.59 24.29
C GLU A 19 9.80 -44.20 24.59
N ASP A 20 9.65 -43.88 25.86
CA ASP A 20 9.43 -42.51 26.31
C ASP A 20 10.65 -41.68 25.92
N TYR A 21 10.69 -41.20 24.68
CA TYR A 21 11.71 -40.29 24.24
C TYR A 21 11.58 -38.99 25.04
N LYS A 22 12.40 -38.87 26.08
CA LYS A 22 12.53 -37.64 26.85
C LYS A 22 13.50 -36.73 26.09
N LEU A 23 12.97 -35.67 25.51
CA LEU A 23 13.82 -34.61 24.95
C LEU A 23 14.71 -34.05 26.08
N ASP A 24 16.02 -33.99 25.86
CA ASP A 24 16.88 -33.22 26.73
C ASP A 24 16.61 -31.73 26.56
N GLU A 25 16.01 -31.12 27.57
CA GLU A 25 15.64 -29.69 27.59
C GLU A 25 16.78 -28.82 28.14
N SER A 26 17.94 -29.42 28.42
CA SER A 26 19.09 -28.67 28.89
C SER A 26 19.81 -27.95 27.75
N PHE A 27 20.07 -26.68 27.96
CA PHE A 27 20.84 -25.86 27.01
C PHE A 27 21.53 -24.68 27.71
N THR A 28 22.60 -24.20 27.10
CA THR A 28 23.30 -22.98 27.53
C THR A 28 22.49 -21.77 27.12
N LEU A 29 22.25 -20.86 28.06
CA LEU A 29 21.55 -19.58 27.76
C LEU A 29 22.32 -18.80 26.68
N PRO A 30 21.61 -17.99 25.89
CA PRO A 30 22.27 -17.03 25.01
C PRO A 30 23.14 -16.07 25.81
N THR A 31 24.39 -15.91 25.39
CA THR A 31 25.44 -15.06 26.00
C THR A 31 26.27 -14.38 24.92
N GLU A 32 27.13 -13.47 25.31
CA GLU A 32 28.03 -12.74 24.40
C GLU A 32 27.20 -12.07 23.25
N LEU A 33 26.15 -11.35 23.65
CA LEU A 33 25.35 -10.63 22.72
C LEU A 33 26.15 -9.52 22.03
N SER A 34 26.24 -9.55 20.72
CA SER A 34 27.04 -8.63 19.90
C SER A 34 26.23 -8.03 18.76
N GLY A 35 26.37 -6.74 18.56
CA GLY A 35 25.75 -5.97 17.48
C GLY A 35 26.38 -4.59 17.38
N PRO A 36 25.92 -3.73 16.45
CA PRO A 36 26.40 -2.36 16.36
C PRO A 36 25.98 -1.55 17.61
N GLU A 37 26.87 -0.68 18.06
CA GLU A 37 26.57 0.24 19.17
C GLU A 37 25.71 1.43 18.72
N GLU A 38 25.85 1.85 17.44
CA GLU A 38 25.16 2.97 16.86
C GLU A 38 24.76 2.69 15.41
N VAL A 39 23.55 3.09 15.03
CA VAL A 39 23.05 3.00 13.66
C VAL A 39 22.31 4.27 13.29
N ALA A 40 22.80 4.98 12.29
CA ALA A 40 22.01 5.98 11.56
C ALA A 40 21.20 5.26 10.48
N ILE A 41 19.88 5.35 10.56
CA ILE A 41 19.01 4.66 9.61
C ILE A 41 19.04 5.37 8.25
N ASP A 42 19.30 4.57 7.19
CA ASP A 42 19.18 4.96 5.79
C ASP A 42 18.24 3.98 5.09
N LEU A 43 17.02 4.42 4.78
CA LEU A 43 15.99 3.58 4.17
C LEU A 43 16.30 3.15 2.73
N GLN A 44 17.29 3.78 2.09
CA GLN A 44 17.76 3.39 0.75
C GLN A 44 18.97 2.44 0.81
N SER A 45 19.48 2.18 2.00
CA SER A 45 20.63 1.28 2.18
C SER A 45 20.25 -0.17 1.95
N SER A 46 21.09 -0.90 1.21
CA SER A 46 21.04 -2.35 1.09
C SER A 46 21.90 -3.07 2.15
N GLU A 47 22.58 -2.34 3.02
CA GLU A 47 23.35 -2.92 4.12
C GLU A 47 22.42 -3.50 5.19
N ASN A 48 22.90 -4.52 5.88
CA ASN A 48 22.15 -5.18 6.93
C ASN A 48 22.77 -4.92 8.29
N ILE A 49 21.92 -4.86 9.29
CA ILE A 49 22.29 -4.82 10.70
C ILE A 49 22.29 -6.26 11.23
N VAL A 50 23.41 -6.72 11.73
CA VAL A 50 23.56 -8.11 12.19
C VAL A 50 23.75 -8.15 13.70
N LEU A 51 22.87 -8.91 14.36
CA LEU A 51 22.96 -9.24 15.78
C LEU A 51 23.37 -10.68 15.92
N THR A 52 24.31 -10.99 16.81
CA THR A 52 24.81 -12.35 17.05
C THR A 52 24.91 -12.67 18.54
N TRP A 53 24.94 -13.94 18.87
CA TRP A 53 25.10 -14.45 20.23
C TRP A 53 25.71 -15.84 20.27
N ASN A 54 26.16 -16.27 21.43
CA ASN A 54 26.59 -17.63 21.72
C ASN A 54 25.45 -18.39 22.45
N GLY A 55 25.59 -19.71 22.57
CA GLY A 55 24.64 -20.61 23.22
C GLY A 55 24.41 -21.87 22.38
N GLY A 56 23.67 -22.81 22.90
CA GLY A 56 23.36 -24.05 22.20
C GLY A 56 22.81 -25.14 23.09
N ALA A 57 22.29 -26.20 22.49
CA ALA A 57 21.86 -27.40 23.19
C ALA A 57 23.11 -28.20 23.63
N ASN A 58 23.09 -28.76 24.85
CA ASN A 58 24.22 -29.51 25.39
C ASN A 58 24.47 -30.82 24.64
N ASP A 59 23.43 -31.37 24.02
CA ASP A 59 23.47 -32.58 23.19
C ASP A 59 23.72 -32.32 21.72
N GLY A 60 23.98 -31.05 21.31
CA GLY A 60 24.12 -30.64 19.91
C GLY A 60 22.81 -30.56 19.13
N GLY A 61 21.66 -30.68 19.79
CA GLY A 61 20.36 -30.56 19.18
C GLY A 61 20.01 -29.11 18.79
N VAL A 62 18.90 -28.93 18.10
CA VAL A 62 18.40 -27.62 17.62
C VAL A 62 17.72 -26.85 18.74
N LEU A 63 18.08 -25.58 18.88
CA LEU A 63 17.31 -24.57 19.63
C LEU A 63 16.66 -23.60 18.66
N LEU A 64 15.49 -23.10 19.03
CA LEU A 64 14.88 -21.97 18.37
C LEU A 64 15.20 -20.69 19.15
N TYR A 65 15.46 -19.61 18.44
CA TYR A 65 15.80 -18.35 19.06
C TYR A 65 14.82 -17.26 18.61
N SER A 66 14.41 -16.44 19.58
CA SER A 66 13.64 -15.22 19.38
C SER A 66 14.43 -14.05 19.94
N VAL A 67 14.53 -12.98 19.18
CA VAL A 67 15.15 -11.72 19.60
C VAL A 67 14.04 -10.74 19.97
N LEU A 68 14.09 -10.24 21.18
CA LEU A 68 13.13 -9.31 21.74
C LEU A 68 13.76 -7.92 21.76
N PHE A 69 12.99 -6.92 21.36
CA PHE A 69 13.36 -5.51 21.41
C PHE A 69 12.47 -4.77 22.38
N ASP A 70 13.05 -3.78 23.08
CA ASP A 70 12.33 -2.96 24.01
C ASP A 70 12.88 -1.54 24.01
N LYS A 71 12.14 -0.62 24.64
CA LYS A 71 12.58 0.77 24.85
C LYS A 71 13.89 0.81 25.62
N GLY A 72 14.63 1.92 25.52
CA GLY A 72 15.89 2.08 26.24
C GLY A 72 15.79 1.92 27.77
N ASP A 73 14.64 2.19 28.37
CA ASP A 73 14.30 1.99 29.79
C ASP A 73 13.48 0.72 30.06
N GLY A 74 13.15 -0.05 29.02
CA GLY A 74 12.32 -1.26 29.10
C GLY A 74 13.00 -2.43 29.83
N ASN A 75 12.22 -3.43 30.20
CA ASN A 75 12.65 -4.62 30.95
C ASN A 75 12.23 -5.93 30.29
N PHE A 76 11.76 -5.87 29.05
CA PHE A 76 11.27 -6.99 28.24
C PHE A 76 10.09 -7.76 28.84
N SER A 77 9.31 -7.17 29.73
CA SER A 77 8.05 -7.77 30.18
C SER A 77 6.95 -7.67 29.09
N GLU A 78 6.99 -6.60 28.33
CA GLU A 78 6.13 -6.34 27.17
C GLU A 78 7.01 -5.80 26.04
N PRO A 79 7.73 -6.68 25.31
CA PRO A 79 8.65 -6.25 24.28
C PRO A 79 7.89 -5.55 23.15
N ILE A 80 8.40 -4.43 22.66
CA ILE A 80 7.80 -3.65 21.58
C ILE A 80 7.87 -4.36 20.22
N TYR A 81 8.85 -5.23 20.04
CA TYR A 81 9.02 -6.01 18.83
C TYR A 81 9.70 -7.35 19.13
N THR A 82 9.29 -8.40 18.43
CA THR A 82 9.90 -9.73 18.54
C THR A 82 10.12 -10.30 17.15
N SER A 83 11.31 -10.81 16.89
CA SER A 83 11.67 -11.48 15.66
C SER A 83 12.29 -12.85 15.93
N GLN A 84 12.04 -13.81 15.06
CA GLN A 84 12.83 -15.05 15.10
C GLN A 84 14.21 -14.80 14.53
N SER A 85 15.21 -15.56 15.00
CA SER A 85 16.55 -15.57 14.39
C SER A 85 16.49 -16.00 12.93
N ASP A 86 17.54 -15.75 12.17
CA ASP A 86 17.63 -16.20 10.79
C ASP A 86 17.37 -17.71 10.73
N PHE A 87 16.42 -18.14 9.90
CA PHE A 87 15.94 -19.53 9.81
C PHE A 87 15.42 -20.13 11.15
N GLY A 88 15.15 -19.31 12.15
CA GLY A 88 14.58 -19.71 13.44
C GLY A 88 15.57 -20.38 14.41
N ALA A 89 16.68 -20.92 13.93
CA ALA A 89 17.62 -21.73 14.73
C ALA A 89 19.09 -21.27 14.67
N THR A 90 19.40 -20.26 13.87
CA THR A 90 20.74 -19.67 13.83
C THR A 90 20.95 -18.72 15.01
N ARG A 91 22.21 -18.55 15.40
CA ARG A 91 22.62 -17.61 16.46
C ARG A 91 22.91 -16.23 15.89
N GLN A 92 22.04 -15.80 15.00
CA GLN A 92 22.12 -14.55 14.29
C GLN A 92 20.73 -14.06 13.92
N LEU A 93 20.52 -12.75 13.98
CA LEU A 93 19.40 -12.05 13.39
C LEU A 93 19.92 -10.96 12.46
N THR A 94 19.46 -10.99 11.22
CA THR A 94 19.77 -10.01 10.21
C THR A 94 18.56 -9.08 10.02
N LEU A 95 18.77 -7.79 10.26
CA LEU A 95 17.74 -6.75 10.11
C LEU A 95 18.10 -5.83 8.96
N THR A 96 17.10 -5.38 8.23
CA THR A 96 17.23 -4.25 7.31
C THR A 96 17.07 -2.93 8.05
N HIS A 97 17.53 -1.82 7.45
CA HIS A 97 17.29 -0.47 7.97
C HIS A 97 15.79 -0.16 8.11
N VAL A 98 14.94 -0.71 7.22
CA VAL A 98 13.47 -0.55 7.29
C VAL A 98 12.90 -1.20 8.56
N ILE A 99 13.32 -2.43 8.88
CA ILE A 99 12.86 -3.14 10.09
C ILE A 99 13.39 -2.43 11.35
N LEU A 100 14.67 -2.01 11.35
CA LEU A 100 15.22 -1.29 12.49
C LEU A 100 14.52 0.07 12.70
N ASN A 101 14.12 0.76 11.63
CA ASN A 101 13.33 1.99 11.70
C ASN A 101 11.95 1.73 12.33
N LYS A 102 11.28 0.64 11.95
CA LYS A 102 10.03 0.22 12.60
C LYS A 102 10.22 0.00 14.10
N ILE A 103 11.25 -0.73 14.50
CA ILE A 103 11.57 -0.97 15.92
C ILE A 103 11.81 0.36 16.66
N ALA A 104 12.56 1.27 16.06
CA ALA A 104 12.83 2.59 16.65
C ALA A 104 11.55 3.41 16.84
N ARG A 105 10.61 3.35 15.89
CA ARG A 105 9.30 3.99 15.99
C ARG A 105 8.46 3.39 17.12
N GLU A 106 8.38 2.06 17.20
CA GLU A 106 7.69 1.36 18.29
C GLU A 106 8.30 1.69 19.67
N ALA A 107 9.60 2.00 19.71
CA ALA A 107 10.26 2.52 20.89
C ALA A 107 9.84 3.97 21.24
N GLY A 108 9.11 4.66 20.35
CA GLY A 108 8.63 6.02 20.52
C GLY A 108 9.56 7.11 19.99
N LEU A 109 10.61 6.72 19.24
CA LEU A 109 11.51 7.69 18.60
C LEU A 109 10.79 8.35 17.41
N LYS A 110 10.83 9.68 17.36
CA LYS A 110 10.28 10.46 16.23
C LYS A 110 11.29 10.56 15.09
N THR A 111 10.83 11.02 13.92
CA THR A 111 11.72 11.39 12.81
C THR A 111 12.80 12.37 13.27
N ALA A 112 14.03 12.19 12.77
CA ALA A 112 15.25 12.92 13.17
C ALA A 112 15.66 12.77 14.64
N GLU A 113 15.03 11.91 15.41
CA GLU A 113 15.38 11.68 16.81
C GLU A 113 16.44 10.57 16.94
N THR A 114 17.32 10.75 17.92
CA THR A 114 18.29 9.75 18.33
C THR A 114 17.91 9.21 19.69
N GLY A 115 17.81 7.89 19.82
CA GLY A 115 17.48 7.26 21.09
C GLY A 115 17.95 5.82 21.17
N LYS A 116 17.81 5.23 22.35
CA LYS A 116 18.28 3.88 22.64
C LYS A 116 17.15 2.86 22.49
N VAL A 117 17.50 1.74 21.88
CA VAL A 117 16.69 0.51 21.86
C VAL A 117 17.52 -0.60 22.49
N LYS A 118 16.91 -1.37 23.40
CA LYS A 118 17.50 -2.57 23.98
C LYS A 118 17.04 -3.80 23.23
N TRP A 119 17.87 -4.83 23.23
CA TRP A 119 17.52 -6.14 22.72
C TRP A 119 18.09 -7.28 23.58
N THR A 120 17.40 -8.41 23.57
CA THR A 120 17.83 -9.64 24.24
C THR A 120 17.40 -10.85 23.46
N VAL A 121 17.83 -12.04 23.84
CA VAL A 121 17.55 -13.28 23.12
C VAL A 121 16.89 -14.30 24.05
N GLU A 122 15.82 -14.91 23.58
CA GLU A 122 15.22 -16.10 24.16
C GLU A 122 15.59 -17.33 23.34
N ALA A 123 15.97 -18.41 24.02
CA ALA A 123 16.16 -19.72 23.45
C ALA A 123 15.04 -20.65 23.91
N SER A 124 14.52 -21.48 23.00
CA SER A 124 13.45 -22.43 23.33
C SER A 124 13.73 -23.84 22.78
N ARG A 125 13.33 -24.85 23.56
CA ARG A 125 13.40 -26.25 23.20
C ARG A 125 12.38 -27.06 24.01
N GLY A 126 11.58 -27.88 23.33
CA GLY A 126 10.64 -28.81 24.00
C GLY A 126 9.61 -28.14 24.91
N GLY A 127 9.24 -26.86 24.64
CA GLY A 127 8.34 -26.08 25.48
C GLY A 127 9.01 -25.31 26.62
N VAL A 128 10.31 -25.52 26.87
CA VAL A 128 11.10 -24.72 27.81
C VAL A 128 11.64 -23.51 27.08
N VAL A 129 11.33 -22.30 27.61
CA VAL A 129 11.84 -21.02 27.10
C VAL A 129 12.71 -20.37 28.17
N ARG A 130 13.88 -19.92 27.81
CA ARG A 130 14.81 -19.23 28.72
C ARG A 130 15.43 -18.02 28.02
N ARG A 131 15.40 -16.88 28.70
CA ARG A 131 15.96 -15.62 28.23
C ARG A 131 17.41 -15.47 28.68
N SER A 132 18.22 -14.82 27.84
CA SER A 132 19.54 -14.33 28.22
C SER A 132 19.46 -13.45 29.47
N GLN A 133 20.51 -13.48 30.29
CA GLN A 133 20.67 -12.54 31.39
C GLN A 133 21.35 -11.23 30.92
N GLU A 134 21.84 -11.23 29.70
CA GLU A 134 22.47 -10.08 29.06
C GLU A 134 21.46 -9.36 28.14
N CYS A 135 21.68 -8.07 27.92
CA CYS A 135 21.01 -7.29 26.89
C CYS A 135 22.01 -6.44 26.12
N GLY A 136 21.80 -6.31 24.82
CA GLY A 136 22.47 -5.34 23.97
C GLY A 136 21.70 -4.02 23.93
N GLU A 137 22.41 -2.95 23.63
CA GLU A 137 21.82 -1.64 23.36
C GLU A 137 22.28 -1.13 21.99
N ILE A 138 21.39 -0.46 21.27
CA ILE A 138 21.72 0.20 20.01
C ILE A 138 21.24 1.63 20.12
N LEU A 139 22.13 2.60 19.89
CA LEU A 139 21.78 4.00 19.72
C LEU A 139 21.31 4.20 18.27
N ILE A 140 20.06 4.49 18.07
CA ILE A 140 19.44 4.59 16.74
C ILE A 140 19.11 6.05 16.45
N THR A 141 19.54 6.54 15.28
CA THR A 141 19.11 7.82 14.73
C THR A 141 18.14 7.56 13.59
N ARG A 142 16.87 7.97 13.72
CA ARG A 142 15.89 7.89 12.66
C ARG A 142 16.13 8.94 11.57
N PRO A 143 15.79 8.66 10.30
CA PRO A 143 15.93 9.64 9.21
C PRO A 143 15.07 10.88 9.48
N ALA A 144 15.50 12.02 8.94
CA ALA A 144 14.77 13.28 9.08
C ALA A 144 13.48 13.31 8.26
N GLU A 145 13.42 12.52 7.20
CA GLU A 145 12.28 12.44 6.28
C GLU A 145 12.06 10.98 5.86
N GLU A 146 10.80 10.58 5.88
CA GLU A 146 10.36 9.30 5.36
C GLU A 146 9.30 9.57 4.30
N ILE A 147 9.62 9.23 3.04
CA ILE A 147 8.67 9.30 1.94
C ILE A 147 8.17 7.89 1.70
N PRO A 148 6.87 7.61 1.87
CA PRO A 148 6.33 6.28 1.64
C PRO A 148 6.39 5.91 0.14
N GLU A 149 6.48 4.60 -0.14
CA GLU A 149 6.38 4.09 -1.51
C GLU A 149 4.92 3.91 -1.95
N GLN A 150 4.03 3.70 -0.99
CA GLN A 150 2.60 3.55 -1.18
C GLN A 150 1.84 4.20 -0.03
N LEU A 151 0.60 4.55 -0.26
CA LEU A 151 -0.24 5.21 0.73
C LEU A 151 -1.69 4.73 0.61
N TYR A 152 -2.35 4.59 1.74
CA TYR A 152 -3.75 4.17 1.83
C TYR A 152 -4.57 5.14 2.66
N LEU A 153 -5.82 5.29 2.28
CA LEU A 153 -6.86 6.01 3.03
C LEU A 153 -7.73 5.00 3.78
N LEU A 154 -7.91 5.21 5.08
CA LEU A 154 -8.79 4.43 5.94
C LEU A 154 -9.69 5.38 6.74
N GLY A 155 -10.68 4.79 7.40
CA GLY A 155 -11.52 5.50 8.38
C GLY A 155 -12.99 5.54 8.01
N SER A 156 -13.80 5.98 8.97
CA SER A 156 -15.27 5.96 8.88
C SER A 156 -15.84 6.94 7.86
N ALA A 157 -15.06 7.98 7.48
CA ALA A 157 -15.48 8.96 6.49
C ALA A 157 -15.27 8.50 5.03
N THR A 158 -14.58 7.38 4.80
CA THR A 158 -14.33 6.84 3.45
C THR A 158 -15.61 6.24 2.84
N GLU A 159 -15.63 6.09 1.53
CA GLU A 159 -16.79 5.53 0.79
C GLU A 159 -17.22 4.15 1.27
N ASN A 160 -16.26 3.33 1.72
CA ASN A 160 -16.50 2.00 2.25
C ASN A 160 -16.66 1.98 3.79
N GLN A 161 -16.77 3.16 4.42
CA GLN A 161 -16.95 3.32 5.87
C GLN A 161 -15.88 2.59 6.72
N GLY A 162 -14.65 2.56 6.22
CA GLY A 162 -13.52 1.93 6.91
C GLY A 162 -13.47 0.42 6.81
N THR A 163 -14.31 -0.23 6.00
CA THR A 163 -14.30 -1.70 5.86
C THR A 163 -13.10 -2.22 5.07
N ALA A 164 -12.49 -1.38 4.24
CA ALA A 164 -11.28 -1.69 3.49
C ALA A 164 -10.44 -0.43 3.23
N PRO A 165 -9.10 -0.54 3.21
CA PRO A 165 -8.22 0.55 2.83
C PRO A 165 -8.38 0.89 1.35
N VAL A 166 -8.31 2.18 1.02
CA VAL A 166 -8.38 2.67 -0.36
C VAL A 166 -7.00 3.18 -0.77
N PRO A 167 -6.37 2.62 -1.80
CA PRO A 167 -5.02 3.01 -2.21
C PRO A 167 -5.02 4.39 -2.86
N PHE A 168 -4.00 5.19 -2.54
CA PHE A 168 -3.66 6.38 -3.29
C PHE A 168 -2.90 6.01 -4.57
N ARG A 169 -3.05 6.80 -5.60
CA ARG A 169 -2.16 6.80 -6.76
C ARG A 169 -0.91 7.61 -6.44
N LYS A 170 0.28 7.02 -6.65
CA LYS A 170 1.54 7.76 -6.59
C LYS A 170 1.67 8.58 -7.87
N GLU A 171 1.60 9.89 -7.77
CA GLU A 171 1.73 10.83 -8.89
C GLU A 171 3.19 11.03 -9.26
N SER A 172 4.03 11.20 -8.25
CA SER A 172 5.49 11.28 -8.31
C SER A 172 6.07 10.94 -6.94
N ASP A 173 7.40 10.93 -6.81
CA ASP A 173 8.03 10.66 -5.52
C ASP A 173 7.56 11.65 -4.45
N GLY A 174 6.96 11.08 -3.39
CA GLY A 174 6.41 11.82 -2.27
C GLY A 174 5.08 12.55 -2.54
N ILE A 175 4.45 12.37 -3.70
CA ILE A 175 3.15 12.97 -4.01
C ILE A 175 2.13 11.86 -4.29
N PHE A 176 1.07 11.82 -3.47
CA PHE A 176 0.00 10.84 -3.54
C PHE A 176 -1.35 11.52 -3.74
N VAL A 177 -2.15 10.97 -4.63
CA VAL A 177 -3.44 11.54 -5.02
C VAL A 177 -4.53 10.46 -4.97
N ILE A 178 -5.69 10.81 -4.44
CA ILE A 178 -6.89 9.98 -4.47
C ILE A 178 -8.11 10.82 -4.84
N TYR A 179 -8.99 10.25 -5.64
CA TYR A 179 -10.32 10.79 -5.94
C TYR A 179 -11.35 9.95 -5.21
N THR A 180 -12.07 10.56 -4.28
CA THR A 180 -13.01 9.83 -3.41
C THR A 180 -14.14 10.74 -2.97
N LYS A 181 -15.25 10.14 -2.55
CA LYS A 181 -16.31 10.86 -1.85
C LYS A 181 -16.13 10.63 -0.35
N LEU A 182 -16.11 11.71 0.43
CA LEU A 182 -15.99 11.64 1.87
C LEU A 182 -17.34 11.94 2.52
N SER A 183 -17.62 11.27 3.63
CA SER A 183 -18.72 11.58 4.53
C SER A 183 -18.20 12.22 5.82
N SER A 184 -19.09 12.59 6.74
CA SER A 184 -18.70 13.02 8.08
C SER A 184 -18.04 11.89 8.86
N GLY A 185 -16.91 12.14 9.49
CA GLY A 185 -16.18 11.13 10.27
C GLY A 185 -14.67 11.33 10.23
N ASN A 186 -13.94 10.28 10.52
CA ASN A 186 -12.50 10.30 10.61
C ASN A 186 -11.84 9.62 9.43
N ILE A 187 -10.69 10.13 8.99
CA ILE A 187 -9.79 9.46 8.07
C ILE A 187 -8.39 9.34 8.68
N TYR A 188 -7.67 8.33 8.20
CA TYR A 188 -6.28 8.04 8.54
C TYR A 188 -5.52 7.76 7.26
N PHE A 189 -4.24 8.07 7.26
CA PHE A 189 -3.33 7.74 6.17
C PHE A 189 -2.30 6.75 6.68
N THR A 190 -2.01 5.69 5.91
CA THR A 190 -0.98 4.70 6.29
C THR A 190 -0.21 4.24 5.07
N ASP A 191 1.06 3.90 5.24
CA ASP A 191 1.93 3.41 4.16
C ASP A 191 1.87 1.91 3.96
N ALA A 192 1.27 1.16 4.89
CA ALA A 192 1.10 -0.28 4.77
C ALA A 192 -0.22 -0.74 5.40
N LEU A 193 -0.70 -1.91 4.98
CA LEU A 193 -1.95 -2.50 5.48
C LEU A 193 -1.78 -3.18 6.85
N GLU A 194 -0.58 -3.65 7.13
CA GLU A 194 -0.19 -4.25 8.39
C GLU A 194 1.05 -3.52 8.89
N ASP A 195 1.04 -3.12 10.15
CA ASP A 195 2.19 -2.48 10.82
C ASP A 195 2.74 -1.23 10.09
N GLY A 196 1.91 -0.52 9.34
CA GLY A 196 2.29 0.68 8.61
C GLY A 196 2.58 1.89 9.50
N VAL A 197 3.27 2.87 8.92
CA VAL A 197 3.38 4.21 9.49
C VAL A 197 2.09 4.95 9.24
N ASN A 198 1.51 5.50 10.30
CA ASN A 198 0.35 6.38 10.17
C ASN A 198 0.78 7.84 10.04
N TYR A 199 0.02 8.56 9.24
CA TYR A 199 0.22 9.99 9.02
C TYR A 199 -1.05 10.76 9.34
N THR A 200 -0.87 11.96 9.81
CA THR A 200 -1.94 12.89 10.15
C THR A 200 -1.55 14.33 9.81
N VAL A 201 -2.45 15.26 10.09
CA VAL A 201 -2.24 16.69 9.89
C VAL A 201 -2.25 17.37 11.24
N ASP A 202 -1.18 18.08 11.58
CA ASP A 202 -1.09 18.81 12.82
C ASP A 202 -1.99 20.08 12.84
N SER A 203 -2.06 20.75 13.96
CA SER A 203 -2.85 21.97 14.14
C SER A 203 -2.44 23.13 13.23
N SER A 204 -1.26 23.08 12.62
CA SER A 204 -0.78 24.05 11.63
C SER A 204 -1.14 23.69 10.18
N GLY A 205 -1.76 22.52 9.96
CA GLY A 205 -2.09 22.00 8.63
C GLY A 205 -0.93 21.25 7.96
N LYS A 206 0.11 20.90 8.71
CA LYS A 206 1.29 20.21 8.20
C LYS A 206 1.12 18.69 8.31
N LEU A 207 1.45 17.97 7.23
CA LEU A 207 1.50 16.51 7.21
C LEU A 207 2.67 16.01 8.08
N ILE A 208 2.35 15.18 9.05
CA ILE A 208 3.32 14.58 9.99
C ILE A 208 3.00 13.11 10.22
N GLU A 209 3.98 12.37 10.73
CA GLU A 209 3.77 11.05 11.30
C GLU A 209 2.94 11.15 12.57
N GLY A 210 1.90 10.32 12.70
CA GLY A 210 1.04 10.30 13.89
C GLY A 210 -0.22 9.48 13.71
N ASP A 211 -0.78 9.00 14.82
CA ASP A 211 -1.96 8.13 14.87
C ASP A 211 -3.27 8.90 15.07
N GLU A 212 -3.22 10.22 15.16
CA GLU A 212 -4.42 11.02 15.34
C GLU A 212 -5.27 11.04 14.06
N ALA A 213 -6.57 10.90 14.23
CA ALA A 213 -7.49 10.94 13.09
C ALA A 213 -7.60 12.38 12.53
N TYR A 214 -7.60 12.49 11.21
CA TYR A 214 -8.01 13.71 10.54
C TYR A 214 -9.55 13.73 10.45
N ASN A 215 -10.18 14.72 11.09
CA ASN A 215 -11.63 14.83 11.12
C ASN A 215 -12.15 15.49 9.84
N VAL A 216 -13.13 14.86 9.21
CA VAL A 216 -13.78 15.31 7.97
C VAL A 216 -15.21 15.73 8.29
N GLU A 217 -15.56 16.96 7.92
CA GLU A 217 -16.95 17.39 7.85
C GLU A 217 -17.62 16.76 6.61
N ALA A 218 -18.94 16.63 6.65
CA ALA A 218 -19.69 16.01 5.55
C ALA A 218 -19.47 16.74 4.21
N GLU A 219 -19.14 15.95 3.18
CA GLU A 219 -18.96 16.42 1.82
C GLU A 219 -20.01 15.71 0.91
N GLU A 220 -20.76 16.46 0.14
CA GLU A 220 -21.67 15.87 -0.83
C GLU A 220 -21.00 15.57 -2.17
N ASN A 221 -19.84 16.18 -2.40
CA ASN A 221 -19.12 16.12 -3.66
C ASN A 221 -17.92 15.15 -3.59
N VAL A 222 -17.45 14.76 -4.76
CA VAL A 222 -16.18 14.06 -4.89
C VAL A 222 -15.05 15.04 -4.64
N VAL A 223 -14.00 14.60 -3.94
CA VAL A 223 -12.81 15.39 -3.68
C VAL A 223 -11.58 14.70 -4.26
N ARG A 224 -10.61 15.50 -4.67
CA ARG A 224 -9.25 15.10 -4.90
C ARG A 224 -8.44 15.44 -3.65
N LEU A 225 -7.96 14.42 -2.94
CA LEU A 225 -6.98 14.61 -1.87
C LEU A 225 -5.58 14.43 -2.43
N THR A 226 -4.70 15.39 -2.17
CA THR A 226 -3.28 15.30 -2.52
C THR A 226 -2.46 15.41 -1.25
N LEU A 227 -1.67 14.38 -0.95
CA LEU A 227 -0.68 14.39 0.12
C LEU A 227 0.69 14.58 -0.49
N ASN A 228 1.37 15.65 -0.12
CA ASN A 228 2.71 15.98 -0.58
C ASN A 228 3.69 15.88 0.58
N PHE A 229 4.43 14.78 0.65
CA PHE A 229 5.43 14.52 1.69
C PHE A 229 6.66 15.43 1.55
N ASN A 230 7.00 15.84 0.32
CA ASN A 230 8.13 16.75 0.08
C ASN A 230 7.85 18.15 0.65
N ALA A 231 6.63 18.66 0.47
CA ALA A 231 6.19 19.95 1.00
C ALA A 231 5.55 19.83 2.39
N LYS A 232 5.26 18.61 2.85
CA LYS A 232 4.54 18.29 4.09
C LYS A 232 3.16 18.94 4.15
N THR A 233 2.40 18.84 3.05
CA THR A 233 1.08 19.47 2.92
C THR A 233 0.02 18.45 2.50
N ILE A 234 -1.23 18.73 2.87
CA ILE A 234 -2.41 18.11 2.33
C ILE A 234 -3.24 19.18 1.60
N SER A 235 -3.77 18.84 0.43
CA SER A 235 -4.79 19.65 -0.22
C SER A 235 -6.05 18.83 -0.50
N LYS A 236 -7.18 19.51 -0.45
CA LYS A 236 -8.50 18.95 -0.76
C LYS A 236 -9.16 19.84 -1.82
N ASP A 237 -9.31 19.29 -3.02
CA ASP A 237 -9.90 19.98 -4.15
C ASP A 237 -11.27 19.40 -4.47
N LEU A 238 -12.25 20.26 -4.70
CA LEU A 238 -13.61 19.87 -5.02
C LEU A 238 -13.74 19.49 -6.50
N ILE A 239 -14.30 18.32 -6.79
CA ILE A 239 -14.65 17.87 -8.15
C ILE A 239 -16.15 18.04 -8.33
N SER A 240 -16.56 19.08 -9.06
CA SER A 240 -17.98 19.37 -9.27
C SER A 240 -18.56 18.76 -10.55
N GLY A 241 -17.74 18.17 -11.41
CA GLY A 241 -18.19 17.47 -12.61
C GLY A 241 -17.07 16.84 -13.40
N VAL A 242 -17.42 15.79 -14.15
CA VAL A 242 -16.54 15.17 -15.16
C VAL A 242 -17.32 15.02 -16.44
N ARG A 243 -16.74 15.43 -17.56
CA ARG A 243 -17.37 15.42 -18.89
C ARG A 243 -16.45 14.78 -19.90
N MET A 244 -17.03 14.02 -20.83
CA MET A 244 -16.36 13.52 -22.01
C MET A 244 -16.61 14.49 -23.18
N ILE A 245 -15.57 14.88 -23.91
CA ILE A 245 -15.60 15.99 -24.87
C ILE A 245 -15.08 15.53 -26.22
N TRP A 246 -15.71 15.93 -27.32
CA TRP A 246 -15.17 15.78 -28.67
C TRP A 246 -13.97 16.69 -28.91
N GLY A 247 -12.91 16.15 -29.50
CA GLY A 247 -11.68 16.90 -29.77
C GLY A 247 -11.84 18.04 -30.77
N ALA A 248 -12.68 17.87 -31.81
CA ALA A 248 -12.82 18.86 -32.89
C ALA A 248 -13.83 19.97 -32.62
N THR A 249 -14.95 19.63 -31.95
CA THR A 249 -16.06 20.58 -31.78
C THR A 249 -16.16 21.12 -30.37
N PHE A 250 -15.49 20.49 -29.40
CA PHE A 250 -15.58 20.76 -27.98
C PHE A 250 -16.98 20.48 -27.39
N ASP A 251 -17.83 19.80 -28.14
CA ASP A 251 -19.14 19.42 -27.67
C ASP A 251 -19.02 18.34 -26.59
N VAL A 252 -19.90 18.42 -25.60
CA VAL A 252 -20.01 17.41 -24.55
C VAL A 252 -20.65 16.17 -25.14
N ILE A 253 -19.92 15.06 -25.12
CA ILE A 253 -20.43 13.73 -25.48
C ILE A 253 -21.27 13.16 -24.35
N ALA A 254 -20.78 13.29 -23.11
CA ALA A 254 -21.42 12.75 -21.93
C ALA A 254 -21.03 13.50 -20.66
N ASP A 255 -22.02 13.75 -19.80
CA ASP A 255 -21.80 14.11 -18.41
C ASP A 255 -21.69 12.81 -17.59
N MET A 256 -20.56 12.65 -16.95
CA MET A 256 -20.19 11.45 -16.20
C MET A 256 -20.70 11.53 -14.76
N GLN A 257 -21.14 10.42 -14.21
CA GLN A 257 -21.58 10.32 -12.82
C GLN A 257 -20.58 9.53 -12.00
N TYR A 258 -20.28 10.00 -10.81
CA TYR A 258 -19.41 9.29 -9.88
C TYR A 258 -20.06 7.97 -9.45
N VAL A 259 -19.28 6.88 -9.52
CA VAL A 259 -19.73 5.52 -9.16
C VAL A 259 -18.89 4.86 -8.07
N GLY A 260 -17.99 5.63 -7.45
CA GLY A 260 -17.11 5.17 -6.39
C GLY A 260 -15.68 4.88 -6.86
N ASN A 261 -14.77 4.78 -5.89
CA ASN A 261 -13.35 4.46 -6.11
C ASN A 261 -12.67 5.30 -7.20
N GLY A 262 -12.89 6.61 -7.17
CA GLY A 262 -12.31 7.52 -8.15
C GLY A 262 -12.80 7.33 -9.58
N SER A 263 -13.90 6.62 -9.78
CA SER A 263 -14.43 6.28 -11.10
C SER A 263 -15.72 7.05 -11.42
N PHE A 264 -15.84 7.48 -12.67
CA PHE A 264 -17.02 8.12 -13.22
C PHE A 264 -17.54 7.33 -14.40
N LYS A 265 -18.86 7.20 -14.52
CA LYS A 265 -19.52 6.35 -15.50
C LYS A 265 -20.72 7.06 -16.14
N LYS A 266 -20.95 6.77 -17.41
CA LYS A 266 -22.19 7.08 -18.10
C LYS A 266 -22.61 5.91 -18.95
N GLU A 267 -23.85 5.47 -18.79
CA GLU A 267 -24.48 4.44 -19.62
C GLU A 267 -25.26 5.07 -20.78
N ASN A 268 -25.45 4.27 -21.83
CA ASN A 268 -26.25 4.64 -23.01
C ASN A 268 -25.72 5.91 -23.72
N VAL A 269 -24.42 6.09 -23.78
CA VAL A 269 -23.79 7.18 -24.53
C VAL A 269 -23.89 6.89 -26.01
N ASN A 270 -24.55 7.79 -26.75
CA ASN A 270 -24.67 7.67 -28.21
C ASN A 270 -23.41 8.26 -28.86
N ILE A 271 -22.60 7.43 -29.45
CA ILE A 271 -21.36 7.82 -30.12
C ILE A 271 -21.64 8.15 -31.58
N LYS A 272 -21.39 9.39 -31.96
CA LYS A 272 -21.50 9.85 -33.34
C LYS A 272 -20.28 10.70 -33.69
N PHE A 273 -19.40 10.13 -34.51
CA PHE A 273 -18.16 10.82 -34.91
C PHE A 273 -18.48 12.09 -35.68
N VAL A 274 -17.63 13.10 -35.54
CA VAL A 274 -17.78 14.35 -36.30
C VAL A 274 -17.28 14.11 -37.71
N ASP A 275 -18.19 14.20 -38.70
CA ASP A 275 -17.91 13.87 -40.11
C ASP A 275 -18.13 15.15 -40.95
N PRO A 276 -17.12 15.64 -41.68
CA PRO A 276 -17.24 16.82 -42.53
C PRO A 276 -18.30 16.69 -43.63
N ASN A 277 -18.70 15.45 -43.98
CA ASN A 277 -19.72 15.19 -45.00
C ASN A 277 -21.13 14.99 -44.39
N ASP A 278 -21.27 14.96 -43.08
CA ASP A 278 -22.55 14.85 -42.36
C ASP A 278 -22.80 16.13 -41.54
N PRO A 279 -23.59 17.07 -42.06
CA PRO A 279 -23.85 18.33 -41.37
C PRO A 279 -24.59 18.14 -40.04
N THR A 280 -25.19 16.97 -39.80
CA THR A 280 -25.85 16.68 -38.51
C THR A 280 -24.88 16.39 -37.39
N THR A 281 -23.56 16.30 -37.69
CA THR A 281 -22.46 16.18 -36.72
C THR A 281 -21.85 17.54 -36.37
N ASN A 282 -22.37 18.62 -36.95
CA ASN A 282 -21.91 19.99 -36.76
C ASN A 282 -20.38 20.17 -36.97
N PRO A 283 -19.82 19.71 -38.11
CA PRO A 283 -18.41 19.76 -38.33
C PRO A 283 -17.91 21.20 -38.47
N PRO A 284 -16.80 21.58 -37.83
CA PRO A 284 -16.15 22.86 -38.08
C PRO A 284 -15.62 22.92 -39.51
N SER A 285 -15.64 24.11 -40.14
CA SER A 285 -15.30 24.32 -41.55
C SER A 285 -13.87 23.92 -41.96
N TRP A 286 -12.97 23.82 -40.98
CA TRP A 286 -11.58 23.41 -41.20
C TRP A 286 -11.39 21.88 -41.18
N LEU A 287 -12.37 21.13 -40.67
CA LEU A 287 -12.28 19.68 -40.53
C LEU A 287 -12.45 19.00 -41.90
N THR A 288 -11.46 18.21 -42.32
CA THR A 288 -11.45 17.49 -43.61
C THR A 288 -11.43 15.97 -43.47
N TRP A 289 -11.44 15.45 -42.25
CA TRP A 289 -11.46 14.01 -41.92
C TRP A 289 -12.59 13.72 -40.94
N VAL A 290 -12.94 12.45 -40.81
CA VAL A 290 -13.84 12.00 -39.74
C VAL A 290 -13.09 12.03 -38.42
N GLU A 291 -13.60 12.77 -37.45
CA GLU A 291 -12.93 12.97 -36.15
C GLU A 291 -13.48 12.02 -35.10
N GLU A 292 -12.63 11.19 -34.56
CA GLU A 292 -12.91 10.18 -33.54
C GLU A 292 -12.25 10.48 -32.19
N ARG A 293 -11.48 11.59 -32.08
CA ARG A 293 -10.73 11.89 -30.87
C ARG A 293 -11.58 12.55 -29.82
N TYR A 294 -11.28 12.21 -28.58
CA TYR A 294 -11.96 12.73 -27.39
C TYR A 294 -10.99 12.87 -26.22
N TYR A 295 -11.42 13.56 -25.20
CA TYR A 295 -10.74 13.76 -23.94
C TYR A 295 -11.77 13.96 -22.83
N PHE A 296 -11.29 14.07 -21.57
CA PHE A 296 -12.16 14.37 -20.43
C PHE A 296 -11.82 15.74 -19.87
N ILE A 297 -12.83 16.39 -19.30
CA ILE A 297 -12.68 17.58 -18.48
C ILE A 297 -13.22 17.27 -17.09
N SER A 298 -12.42 17.59 -16.06
CA SER A 298 -12.89 17.67 -14.68
C SER A 298 -13.00 19.13 -14.26
N THR A 299 -14.12 19.51 -13.67
CA THR A 299 -14.24 20.82 -13.04
C THR A 299 -13.75 20.73 -11.61
N ILE A 300 -12.54 21.24 -11.36
CA ILE A 300 -11.82 21.19 -10.08
C ILE A 300 -11.80 22.59 -9.46
N ASN A 301 -12.37 22.75 -8.28
CA ASN A 301 -12.51 24.07 -7.61
C ASN A 301 -13.12 25.15 -8.53
N GLY A 302 -14.04 24.75 -9.42
CA GLY A 302 -14.68 25.66 -10.38
C GLY A 302 -13.87 25.96 -11.65
N ALA A 303 -12.67 25.42 -11.81
CA ALA A 303 -11.88 25.52 -13.04
C ALA A 303 -11.87 24.20 -13.80
N ASP A 304 -11.93 24.30 -15.13
CA ASP A 304 -11.86 23.12 -16.01
C ASP A 304 -10.42 22.70 -16.22
N VAL A 305 -10.16 21.41 -15.99
CA VAL A 305 -8.86 20.73 -16.18
C VAL A 305 -9.04 19.65 -17.24
N CYS A 306 -8.22 19.68 -18.29
CA CYS A 306 -8.25 18.71 -19.39
C CYS A 306 -7.41 17.46 -19.04
N TRP A 307 -7.98 16.29 -19.31
CA TRP A 307 -7.36 14.99 -19.07
C TRP A 307 -7.34 14.18 -20.36
N GLY A 308 -6.17 13.74 -20.73
CA GLY A 308 -5.91 12.92 -21.89
C GLY A 308 -4.89 11.82 -21.59
N ARG A 309 -4.30 11.26 -22.64
CA ARG A 309 -3.25 10.25 -22.52
C ARG A 309 -1.89 10.88 -22.26
N GLY A 310 -1.00 10.12 -21.60
CA GLY A 310 0.40 10.50 -21.44
C GLY A 310 1.21 10.38 -22.75
N ASP A 311 2.41 10.93 -22.77
CA ASP A 311 3.29 11.01 -23.96
C ASP A 311 3.62 9.65 -24.59
N ASN A 312 3.74 8.60 -23.78
CA ASN A 312 4.12 7.25 -24.22
C ASN A 312 2.95 6.26 -24.27
N VAL A 313 1.72 6.75 -24.10
CA VAL A 313 0.51 5.90 -24.12
C VAL A 313 -0.09 5.90 -25.51
N SER A 314 -0.49 4.72 -26.03
CA SER A 314 -1.17 4.64 -27.33
C SER A 314 -2.41 5.52 -27.37
N ALA A 315 -2.62 6.22 -28.48
CA ALA A 315 -3.85 6.97 -28.71
C ALA A 315 -5.06 6.07 -28.93
N GLU A 316 -4.83 4.82 -29.39
CA GLU A 316 -5.90 3.87 -29.68
C GLU A 316 -6.36 3.16 -28.39
N GLN A 317 -7.66 3.06 -28.24
CA GLN A 317 -8.25 2.37 -27.09
C GLN A 317 -8.05 0.87 -27.15
N PRO A 318 -7.80 0.22 -26.01
CA PRO A 318 -7.93 -1.22 -25.91
C PRO A 318 -9.40 -1.62 -25.98
N GLY A 319 -9.74 -2.44 -26.98
CA GLY A 319 -11.06 -3.04 -27.15
C GLY A 319 -11.89 -2.47 -28.29
N GLU A 320 -12.56 -3.37 -29.01
CA GLU A 320 -13.34 -3.03 -30.22
C GLU A 320 -14.77 -2.51 -29.94
N ASN A 321 -15.27 -2.68 -28.71
CA ASN A 321 -16.70 -2.56 -28.44
C ASN A 321 -17.11 -1.52 -27.39
N GLU A 322 -16.17 -1.00 -26.59
CA GLU A 322 -16.46 -0.01 -25.57
C GLU A 322 -15.29 0.97 -25.43
N PRO A 323 -15.53 2.26 -25.12
CA PRO A 323 -14.49 3.17 -24.68
C PRO A 323 -13.82 2.55 -23.45
N ALA A 324 -12.49 2.66 -23.36
CA ALA A 324 -11.72 2.00 -22.31
C ALA A 324 -12.26 2.32 -20.92
N THR A 325 -12.25 1.32 -20.05
CA THR A 325 -12.80 1.43 -18.69
C THR A 325 -11.82 2.11 -17.74
N PHE A 326 -10.51 2.08 -18.05
CA PHE A 326 -9.46 2.66 -17.21
C PHE A 326 -8.47 3.38 -18.09
N TYR A 327 -8.12 4.60 -17.68
CA TYR A 327 -7.17 5.44 -18.38
C TYR A 327 -6.03 5.83 -17.46
N GLU A 328 -4.84 5.78 -18.00
CA GLU A 328 -3.73 6.52 -17.43
C GLU A 328 -3.92 7.98 -17.83
N LEU A 329 -4.55 8.73 -16.93
CA LEU A 329 -4.94 10.11 -17.19
C LEU A 329 -3.79 11.06 -16.90
N HIS A 330 -3.47 11.88 -17.86
CA HIS A 330 -2.55 12.99 -17.72
C HIS A 330 -3.27 14.33 -17.90
N GLU A 331 -2.96 15.27 -17.03
CA GLU A 331 -3.36 16.65 -17.21
C GLU A 331 -2.61 17.25 -18.40
N PHE A 332 -3.31 17.91 -19.32
CA PHE A 332 -2.70 18.53 -20.46
C PHE A 332 -3.29 19.91 -20.78
N ALA A 333 -2.49 20.76 -21.41
CA ALA A 333 -2.98 22.01 -21.93
C ALA A 333 -3.81 21.75 -23.20
N TRP A 334 -4.97 22.34 -23.29
CA TRP A 334 -5.92 22.17 -24.39
C TRP A 334 -5.32 22.19 -25.80
N SER A 335 -4.26 22.93 -26.05
CA SER A 335 -3.61 23.04 -27.36
C SER A 335 -2.83 21.79 -27.82
N GLN A 336 -2.72 20.77 -26.96
CA GLN A 336 -1.90 19.58 -27.20
C GLN A 336 -2.75 18.42 -27.73
N TRP A 337 -3.03 18.43 -29.05
CA TRP A 337 -3.83 17.39 -29.71
C TRP A 337 -3.31 15.96 -29.57
N ASP A 338 -2.03 15.80 -29.33
CA ASP A 338 -1.36 14.50 -29.19
C ASP A 338 -1.79 13.77 -27.90
N HIS A 339 -2.37 14.48 -26.94
CA HIS A 339 -2.88 13.89 -25.71
C HIS A 339 -4.33 13.40 -25.81
N LEU A 340 -5.00 13.57 -26.95
CA LEU A 340 -6.36 13.08 -27.13
C LEU A 340 -6.37 11.57 -27.40
N TRP A 341 -7.39 10.91 -26.85
CA TRP A 341 -7.69 9.51 -27.13
C TRP A 341 -8.39 9.37 -28.49
N LYS A 342 -8.14 8.27 -29.19
CA LYS A 342 -8.92 7.88 -30.37
C LYS A 342 -9.93 6.80 -30.01
N MET A 343 -11.16 6.99 -30.43
CA MET A 343 -12.23 6.01 -30.27
C MET A 343 -12.21 5.01 -31.43
N SER A 344 -12.47 3.74 -31.14
CA SER A 344 -12.58 2.73 -32.19
C SER A 344 -13.67 3.09 -33.20
N HIS A 345 -13.38 2.97 -34.49
CA HIS A 345 -14.35 3.18 -35.57
C HIS A 345 -15.58 2.29 -35.47
N SER A 346 -15.45 1.14 -34.81
CA SER A 346 -16.55 0.20 -34.57
C SER A 346 -17.64 0.77 -33.68
N LEU A 347 -17.36 1.81 -32.91
CA LEU A 347 -18.30 2.48 -31.99
C LEU A 347 -19.14 3.58 -32.69
N ASN A 348 -18.73 4.06 -33.86
CA ASN A 348 -19.45 5.09 -34.56
C ASN A 348 -20.91 4.68 -34.82
N LYS A 349 -21.85 5.54 -34.50
CA LYS A 349 -23.31 5.32 -34.58
C LYS A 349 -23.85 4.19 -33.69
N LYS A 350 -23.09 3.86 -32.60
CA LYS A 350 -23.52 2.91 -31.59
C LYS A 350 -23.72 3.58 -30.24
N THR A 351 -24.44 2.89 -29.38
CA THR A 351 -24.60 3.26 -27.97
C THR A 351 -23.68 2.39 -27.13
N CYS A 352 -22.96 2.99 -26.20
CA CYS A 352 -22.03 2.28 -25.32
C CYS A 352 -22.07 2.83 -23.89
N THR A 353 -21.42 2.14 -22.97
CA THR A 353 -21.12 2.60 -21.63
C THR A 353 -19.71 3.19 -21.62
N VAL A 354 -19.54 4.35 -21.03
CA VAL A 354 -18.25 5.01 -20.84
C VAL A 354 -17.91 5.03 -19.36
N THR A 355 -16.70 4.63 -19.02
CA THR A 355 -16.15 4.70 -17.66
C THR A 355 -14.77 5.33 -17.71
N VAL A 356 -14.50 6.26 -16.81
CA VAL A 356 -13.18 6.85 -16.62
C VAL A 356 -12.79 6.73 -15.15
N SER A 357 -11.54 6.32 -14.86
CA SER A 357 -11.04 6.20 -13.51
C SER A 357 -9.79 7.06 -13.32
N TYR A 358 -9.78 7.80 -12.23
CA TYR A 358 -8.65 8.62 -11.78
C TYR A 358 -7.74 7.88 -10.80
N THR A 359 -8.18 6.71 -10.30
CA THR A 359 -7.37 5.81 -9.49
C THR A 359 -6.90 4.65 -10.33
N HIS A 360 -5.60 4.47 -10.46
CA HIS A 360 -5.02 3.29 -11.07
C HIS A 360 -5.21 2.10 -10.12
N LEU A 361 -6.22 1.28 -10.38
CA LEU A 361 -6.31 -0.05 -9.81
C LEU A 361 -5.36 -0.97 -10.59
N THR A 362 -4.07 -0.92 -10.34
CA THR A 362 -3.25 -2.10 -10.52
C THR A 362 -3.66 -3.07 -9.42
N LEU A 363 -4.62 -3.94 -9.71
CA LEU A 363 -4.83 -5.12 -8.90
C LEU A 363 -3.48 -5.85 -8.85
N PRO A 364 -2.93 -6.14 -7.65
CA PRO A 364 -1.79 -7.01 -7.57
C PRO A 364 -2.19 -8.31 -8.26
N THR A 365 -1.48 -8.68 -9.31
CA THR A 365 -1.65 -9.97 -9.96
C THR A 365 -1.17 -11.01 -8.96
N ILE A 366 -2.10 -11.57 -8.19
CA ILE A 366 -1.81 -12.77 -7.41
C ILE A 366 -1.57 -13.85 -8.46
N ARG A 367 -0.32 -14.12 -8.74
CA ARG A 367 0.07 -15.37 -9.42
C ARG A 367 -0.11 -16.48 -8.40
N LEU A 368 -1.19 -17.25 -8.57
CA LEU A 368 -1.35 -18.57 -7.96
C LEU A 368 -0.31 -19.53 -8.52
#